data_b8853e504fce89a9337a0e3480535e3b
#
_entry.id   b8853e504fce89a9337a0e3480535e3b
#
_cell.length_a   1.000
_cell.length_b   1.000
_cell.length_c   1.000
_cell.angle_alpha   90.00
_cell.angle_beta   90.00
_cell.angle_gamma   90.00
#
_symmetry.space_group_name_H-M   'P 1'
#
loop_
_entity.id
_entity.type
_entity.pdbx_description
1 polymer ?
#
loop_
_entity_poly.entity_id
_entity_poly.type
_entity_poly.pdbx_seq_one_letter_code
_entity_poly.pdbx_strand_id
1 'polypeptide(L)'
;IADNRVNYFKDLVSQGYDIGSHGWDHQRPLTMSLSDFQLDLNKCFNTMKDINGAKGFGYRAPCFSLDDKRLEIVKNTGFDYDSSRIEFGNHSLYGSIDMSEYFQYSNSIYHKDNFSEFEVSTSKILGKNIPISGGGYLRIFPWVITKNLIKSYLKDEDIYILYIHPFELSQYKLPNLPSSTSHLTNFRCKYGRKKVAERIKSLIDLLHSYDYEFTTFSA
;
A
#
# COMPACT_ATOMS: atom_id res chain seq x y z
N ILE A 1 6.82 6.68 14.77
CA ILE A 1 5.81 6.02 15.63
C ILE A 1 6.36 4.70 16.16
N ALA A 2 6.91 3.84 15.31
CA ALA A 2 7.42 2.53 15.69
C ALA A 2 8.54 2.62 16.74
N ASP A 3 9.47 3.54 16.56
CA ASP A 3 10.58 3.79 17.47
C ASP A 3 10.15 4.04 18.93
N ASN A 4 9.01 4.68 19.12
CA ASN A 4 8.46 4.97 20.46
C ASN A 4 7.48 3.91 20.97
N ARG A 5 7.22 2.83 20.22
CA ARG A 5 6.22 1.80 20.52
C ARG A 5 6.65 0.39 20.12
N VAL A 6 7.94 0.12 20.16
CA VAL A 6 8.54 -1.16 19.74
C VAL A 6 7.83 -2.37 20.37
N ASN A 7 7.60 -2.36 21.67
CA ASN A 7 6.95 -3.48 22.37
C ASN A 7 5.53 -3.74 21.85
N TYR A 8 4.75 -2.69 21.58
CA TYR A 8 3.42 -2.84 20.99
C TYR A 8 3.46 -3.52 19.62
N PHE A 9 4.42 -3.14 18.78
CA PHE A 9 4.58 -3.77 17.46
C PHE A 9 5.12 -5.20 17.57
N LYS A 10 6.02 -5.49 18.50
CA LYS A 10 6.45 -6.86 18.81
C LYS A 10 5.28 -7.76 19.21
N ASP A 11 4.37 -7.25 20.02
CA ASP A 11 3.15 -7.99 20.39
C ASP A 11 2.28 -8.29 19.16
N LEU A 12 2.11 -7.34 18.22
CA LEU A 12 1.38 -7.60 16.98
C LEU A 12 2.07 -8.67 16.13
N VAL A 13 3.40 -8.60 15.97
CA VAL A 13 4.17 -9.63 15.25
C VAL A 13 3.99 -11.01 15.88
N SER A 14 3.97 -11.10 17.22
CA SER A 14 3.74 -12.36 17.94
C SER A 14 2.34 -12.93 17.71
N GLN A 15 1.35 -12.08 17.41
CA GLN A 15 -0.01 -12.45 17.06
C GLN A 15 -0.19 -12.81 15.58
N GLY A 16 0.88 -12.77 14.77
CA GLY A 16 0.86 -13.14 13.36
C GLY A 16 0.62 -11.98 12.38
N TYR A 17 0.58 -10.74 12.87
CA TYR A 17 0.50 -9.58 11.97
C TYR A 17 1.84 -9.34 11.27
N ASP A 18 1.76 -8.94 10.00
CA ASP A 18 2.90 -8.52 9.21
C ASP A 18 3.11 -7.00 9.38
N ILE A 19 4.30 -6.61 9.85
CA ILE A 19 4.64 -5.22 10.14
C ILE A 19 5.79 -4.79 9.25
N GLY A 20 5.48 -3.89 8.32
CA GLY A 20 6.45 -3.30 7.39
C GLY A 20 6.72 -1.82 7.63
N SER A 21 7.64 -1.27 6.88
CA SER A 21 8.03 0.14 6.94
C SER A 21 7.27 1.00 5.92
N HIS A 22 6.99 2.24 6.31
CA HIS A 22 6.39 3.26 5.44
C HIS A 22 7.20 4.58 5.41
N GLY A 23 8.53 4.47 5.48
CA GLY A 23 9.45 5.59 5.62
C GLY A 23 9.56 6.10 7.07
N TRP A 24 10.67 6.77 7.38
CA TRP A 24 10.91 7.27 8.74
C TRP A 24 10.03 8.46 9.08
N ASP A 25 10.07 9.49 8.25
CA ASP A 25 9.33 10.75 8.43
C ASP A 25 8.17 10.91 7.45
N HIS A 26 7.76 9.85 6.77
CA HIS A 26 6.71 9.85 5.76
C HIS A 26 7.00 10.83 4.59
N GLN A 27 8.26 11.11 4.30
CA GLN A 27 8.67 11.88 3.12
C GLN A 27 8.53 11.03 1.87
N ARG A 28 8.17 11.68 0.77
CA ARG A 28 8.09 10.98 -0.53
C ARG A 28 9.49 10.69 -1.05
N PRO A 29 9.86 9.42 -1.28
CA PRO A 29 11.19 9.06 -1.79
C PRO A 29 11.64 9.83 -3.01
N LEU A 30 10.77 10.09 -3.99
CA LEU A 30 11.11 10.85 -5.20
C LEU A 30 11.48 12.32 -4.95
N THR A 31 11.20 12.86 -3.77
CA THR A 31 11.61 14.21 -3.38
C THR A 31 12.93 14.24 -2.59
N MET A 32 13.51 13.08 -2.32
CA MET A 32 14.77 12.92 -1.58
C MET A 32 15.92 12.65 -2.56
N SER A 33 17.14 13.03 -2.19
CA SER A 33 18.32 12.50 -2.87
C SER A 33 18.44 10.98 -2.60
N LEU A 34 19.15 10.25 -3.47
CA LEU A 34 19.36 8.80 -3.24
C LEU A 34 20.08 8.53 -1.92
N SER A 35 21.03 9.38 -1.53
CA SER A 35 21.75 9.28 -0.27
C SER A 35 20.85 9.51 0.95
N ASP A 36 19.98 10.53 0.90
CA ASP A 36 19.05 10.81 2.00
C ASP A 36 18.01 9.68 2.13
N PHE A 37 17.53 9.15 0.99
CA PHE A 37 16.64 8.01 0.98
C PHE A 37 17.29 6.76 1.57
N GLN A 38 18.56 6.48 1.25
CA GLN A 38 19.30 5.37 1.86
C GLN A 38 19.44 5.55 3.38
N LEU A 39 19.69 6.77 3.86
CA LEU A 39 19.76 7.06 5.30
C LEU A 39 18.40 6.86 5.99
N ASP A 40 17.31 7.28 5.36
CA ASP A 40 15.94 7.06 5.86
C ASP A 40 15.64 5.55 5.95
N LEU A 41 15.95 4.79 4.89
CA LEU A 41 15.74 3.34 4.87
C LEU A 41 16.56 2.61 5.92
N ASN A 42 17.82 2.99 6.14
CA ASN A 42 18.65 2.37 7.17
C ASN A 42 18.07 2.52 8.58
N LYS A 43 17.50 3.71 8.88
CA LYS A 43 16.78 3.92 10.15
C LYS A 43 15.53 3.03 10.24
N CYS A 44 14.75 2.99 9.17
CA CYS A 44 13.57 2.13 9.09
C CYS A 44 13.94 0.66 9.28
N PHE A 45 14.93 0.17 8.54
CA PHE A 45 15.38 -1.20 8.56
C PHE A 45 15.80 -1.66 9.95
N ASN A 46 16.63 -0.87 10.65
CA ASN A 46 17.08 -1.20 11.99
C ASN A 46 15.89 -1.30 12.98
N THR A 47 14.94 -0.38 12.89
CA THR A 47 13.73 -0.43 13.73
C THR A 47 12.86 -1.64 13.39
N MET A 48 12.68 -1.95 12.10
CA MET A 48 11.90 -3.11 11.66
C MET A 48 12.55 -4.42 12.07
N LYS A 49 13.88 -4.51 11.98
CA LYS A 49 14.65 -5.67 12.44
C LYS A 49 14.48 -5.91 13.95
N ASP A 50 14.48 -4.85 14.76
CA ASP A 50 14.20 -4.96 16.20
C ASP A 50 12.75 -5.41 16.49
N ILE A 51 11.78 -4.96 15.71
CA ILE A 51 10.37 -5.33 15.86
C ILE A 51 10.12 -6.77 15.41
N ASN A 52 10.55 -7.14 14.21
CA ASN A 52 10.22 -8.41 13.56
C ASN A 52 11.14 -9.57 13.96
N GLY A 53 12.32 -9.27 14.51
CA GLY A 53 13.33 -10.29 14.86
C GLY A 53 13.83 -11.02 13.60
N ALA A 54 13.59 -12.35 13.55
CA ALA A 54 13.98 -13.20 12.41
C ALA A 54 12.91 -13.28 11.30
N LYS A 55 11.72 -12.69 11.49
CA LYS A 55 10.69 -12.66 10.46
C LYS A 55 11.05 -11.63 9.40
N GLY A 56 10.73 -11.94 8.14
CA GLY A 56 10.82 -11.02 7.03
C GLY A 56 9.92 -9.80 7.20
N PHE A 57 10.26 -8.71 6.56
CA PHE A 57 9.45 -7.49 6.56
C PHE A 57 9.69 -6.68 5.29
N GLY A 58 8.67 -5.92 4.91
CA GLY A 58 8.69 -5.16 3.67
C GLY A 58 8.65 -3.66 3.85
N TYR A 59 8.63 -3.00 2.69
CA TYR A 59 8.53 -1.56 2.57
C TYR A 59 7.32 -1.17 1.71
N ARG A 60 6.75 -0.02 1.98
CA ARG A 60 5.84 0.69 1.08
C ARG A 60 6.17 2.17 1.10
N ALA A 61 6.45 2.74 -0.06
CA ALA A 61 6.77 4.15 -0.18
C ALA A 61 5.56 5.05 0.16
N PRO A 62 5.75 6.14 0.92
CA PRO A 62 4.77 7.20 1.03
C PRO A 62 4.29 7.67 -0.34
N CYS A 63 2.97 7.71 -0.53
CA CYS A 63 2.32 8.06 -1.80
C CYS A 63 2.73 7.18 -3.00
N PHE A 64 3.17 5.93 -2.80
CA PHE A 64 3.66 5.07 -3.89
C PHE A 64 4.77 5.75 -4.71
N SER A 65 5.55 6.61 -4.08
CA SER A 65 6.52 7.51 -4.70
C SER A 65 7.88 6.83 -4.83
N LEU A 66 7.96 5.76 -5.64
CA LEU A 66 9.18 4.97 -5.83
C LEU A 66 9.51 4.81 -7.31
N ASP A 67 10.80 4.79 -7.65
CA ASP A 67 11.34 4.48 -8.97
C ASP A 67 12.29 3.28 -8.90
N ASP A 68 12.75 2.79 -10.05
CA ASP A 68 13.63 1.62 -10.15
C ASP A 68 14.89 1.76 -9.31
N LYS A 69 15.53 2.95 -9.34
CA LYS A 69 16.76 3.20 -8.57
C LYS A 69 16.52 3.08 -7.07
N ARG A 70 15.39 3.57 -6.59
CA ARG A 70 15.02 3.51 -5.18
C ARG A 70 14.52 2.13 -4.78
N LEU A 71 13.87 1.41 -5.68
CA LEU A 71 13.50 0.01 -5.45
C LEU A 71 14.75 -0.87 -5.24
N GLU A 72 15.78 -0.68 -6.06
CA GLU A 72 17.06 -1.37 -5.86
C GLU A 72 17.73 -0.99 -4.51
N ILE A 73 17.58 0.25 -4.05
CA ILE A 73 18.04 0.64 -2.72
C ILE A 73 17.25 -0.10 -1.62
N VAL A 74 15.92 -0.21 -1.75
CA VAL A 74 15.07 -0.98 -0.80
C VAL A 74 15.55 -2.43 -0.73
N LYS A 75 15.70 -3.09 -1.89
CA LYS A 75 16.20 -4.46 -1.99
C LYS A 75 17.59 -4.61 -1.35
N ASN A 76 18.53 -3.74 -1.72
CA ASN A 76 19.92 -3.80 -1.24
C ASN A 76 20.05 -3.44 0.26
N THR A 77 19.09 -2.75 0.84
CA THR A 77 19.04 -2.50 2.29
C THR A 77 18.67 -3.75 3.06
N GLY A 78 18.01 -4.74 2.41
CA GLY A 78 17.69 -6.04 3.00
C GLY A 78 16.20 -6.21 3.35
N PHE A 79 15.32 -5.39 2.82
CA PHE A 79 13.87 -5.67 2.86
C PHE A 79 13.55 -6.87 1.98
N ASP A 80 12.62 -7.71 2.41
CA ASP A 80 12.24 -8.94 1.70
C ASP A 80 11.25 -8.66 0.58
N TYR A 81 10.45 -7.59 0.72
CA TYR A 81 9.48 -7.17 -0.29
C TYR A 81 9.22 -5.67 -0.27
N ASP A 82 8.66 -5.19 -1.37
CA ASP A 82 8.04 -3.87 -1.49
C ASP A 82 6.59 -3.99 -1.97
N SER A 83 5.80 -2.98 -1.70
CA SER A 83 4.44 -2.86 -2.25
C SER A 83 4.14 -1.40 -2.59
N SER A 84 5.03 -0.81 -3.39
CA SER A 84 4.90 0.59 -3.83
C SER A 84 4.41 0.72 -5.27
N ARG A 85 4.37 -0.38 -6.03
CA ARG A 85 3.86 -0.36 -7.40
C ARG A 85 2.34 -0.22 -7.43
N ILE A 86 1.87 0.72 -8.23
CA ILE A 86 0.47 0.86 -8.60
C ILE A 86 0.38 1.33 -10.06
N GLU A 87 -0.22 0.53 -10.91
CA GLU A 87 -0.38 0.88 -12.31
C GLU A 87 -1.57 1.83 -12.51
N PHE A 88 -1.31 3.13 -12.39
CA PHE A 88 -2.34 4.18 -12.49
C PHE A 88 -1.87 5.36 -13.35
N GLY A 89 -1.41 5.11 -14.56
CA GLY A 89 -1.02 6.16 -15.51
C GLY A 89 -0.09 7.24 -14.90
N ASN A 90 -0.10 8.42 -15.46
CA ASN A 90 0.73 9.53 -14.96
C ASN A 90 0.06 10.23 -13.77
N HIS A 91 0.39 9.80 -12.56
CA HIS A 91 -0.05 10.46 -11.33
C HIS A 91 1.10 11.30 -10.74
N SER A 92 0.83 12.57 -10.42
CA SER A 92 1.85 13.53 -9.97
C SER A 92 2.58 13.17 -8.66
N LEU A 93 2.04 12.27 -7.87
CA LEU A 93 2.61 11.83 -6.59
C LEU A 93 3.25 10.45 -6.66
N TYR A 94 2.79 9.58 -7.57
CA TYR A 94 3.24 8.20 -7.67
C TYR A 94 4.55 8.11 -8.46
N GLY A 95 5.32 7.08 -8.18
CA GLY A 95 6.46 6.72 -9.00
C GLY A 95 6.05 5.78 -10.13
N SER A 96 7.05 5.31 -10.84
CA SER A 96 6.92 4.27 -11.86
C SER A 96 8.04 3.27 -11.67
N ILE A 97 7.70 2.00 -11.60
CA ILE A 97 8.62 0.89 -11.42
C ILE A 97 8.47 -0.04 -12.61
N ASP A 98 9.58 -0.31 -13.30
CA ASP A 98 9.63 -1.25 -14.41
C ASP A 98 9.84 -2.69 -13.90
N MET A 99 8.90 -3.58 -14.21
CA MET A 99 8.97 -4.99 -13.83
C MET A 99 9.52 -5.90 -14.95
N SER A 100 10.06 -5.35 -16.02
CA SER A 100 10.54 -6.13 -17.16
C SER A 100 11.65 -7.15 -16.82
N GLU A 101 12.43 -6.88 -15.77
CA GLU A 101 13.46 -7.78 -15.26
C GLU A 101 12.99 -8.72 -14.14
N TYR A 102 11.72 -8.65 -13.76
CA TYR A 102 11.12 -9.48 -12.71
C TYR A 102 10.31 -10.62 -13.33
N PHE A 103 10.36 -11.78 -12.70
CA PHE A 103 9.45 -12.88 -13.03
C PHE A 103 8.07 -12.58 -12.43
N GLN A 104 7.06 -12.50 -13.27
CA GLN A 104 5.68 -12.33 -12.82
C GLN A 104 5.12 -13.69 -12.35
N TYR A 105 4.92 -13.83 -11.05
CA TYR A 105 4.37 -15.03 -10.42
C TYR A 105 2.83 -15.08 -10.55
N SER A 106 2.19 -13.93 -10.34
CA SER A 106 0.74 -13.74 -10.52
C SER A 106 0.46 -12.32 -11.03
N ASN A 107 -0.79 -11.97 -11.20
CA ASN A 107 -1.22 -10.65 -11.66
C ASN A 107 -0.65 -9.46 -10.84
N SER A 108 -0.37 -9.68 -9.55
CA SER A 108 0.07 -8.63 -8.62
C SER A 108 1.38 -8.95 -7.89
N ILE A 109 2.06 -10.05 -8.25
CA ILE A 109 3.29 -10.47 -7.58
C ILE A 109 4.41 -10.67 -8.60
N TYR A 110 5.52 -9.98 -8.37
CA TYR A 110 6.73 -10.01 -9.17
C TYR A 110 7.92 -10.41 -8.31
N HIS A 111 8.76 -11.32 -8.78
CA HIS A 111 9.94 -11.82 -8.07
C HIS A 111 11.22 -11.53 -8.84
N LYS A 112 12.25 -11.12 -8.11
CA LYS A 112 13.63 -11.04 -8.60
C LYS A 112 14.57 -11.45 -7.47
N ASP A 113 15.29 -12.57 -7.65
CA ASP A 113 16.11 -13.20 -6.61
C ASP A 113 15.26 -13.55 -5.37
N ASN A 114 15.64 -13.02 -4.19
CA ASN A 114 14.92 -13.20 -2.93
C ASN A 114 14.03 -12.02 -2.57
N PHE A 115 13.61 -11.22 -3.55
CA PHE A 115 12.82 -10.02 -3.36
C PHE A 115 11.52 -10.06 -4.13
N SER A 116 10.46 -9.56 -3.52
CA SER A 116 9.13 -9.52 -4.14
C SER A 116 8.59 -8.10 -4.23
N GLU A 117 7.96 -7.78 -5.34
CA GLU A 117 7.11 -6.58 -5.46
C GLU A 117 5.65 -6.99 -5.50
N PHE A 118 4.84 -6.39 -4.62
CA PHE A 118 3.41 -6.62 -4.54
C PHE A 118 2.64 -5.40 -5.09
N GLU A 119 2.13 -5.53 -6.30
CA GLU A 119 1.41 -4.46 -6.98
C GLU A 119 -0.01 -4.28 -6.42
N VAL A 120 -0.38 -3.03 -6.11
CA VAL A 120 -1.72 -2.68 -5.67
C VAL A 120 -2.74 -2.88 -6.79
N SER A 121 -3.83 -3.60 -6.50
CA SER A 121 -4.79 -4.03 -7.52
C SER A 121 -5.49 -2.87 -8.23
N THR A 122 -5.44 -2.92 -9.55
CA THR A 122 -6.13 -1.99 -10.46
C THR A 122 -7.00 -2.78 -11.45
N SER A 123 -8.02 -2.16 -12.01
CA SER A 123 -8.86 -2.75 -13.05
C SER A 123 -8.76 -1.95 -14.34
N LYS A 124 -8.68 -2.63 -15.47
CA LYS A 124 -8.56 -2.00 -16.78
C LYS A 124 -9.93 -1.70 -17.37
N ILE A 125 -10.23 -0.42 -17.61
CA ILE A 125 -11.49 0.03 -18.22
C ILE A 125 -11.17 0.90 -19.41
N LEU A 126 -11.66 0.55 -20.58
CA LEU A 126 -11.42 1.28 -21.83
C LEU A 126 -9.95 1.62 -22.06
N GLY A 127 -9.05 0.67 -21.76
CA GLY A 127 -7.61 0.84 -21.91
C GLY A 127 -6.92 1.67 -20.82
N LYS A 128 -7.64 2.12 -19.79
CA LYS A 128 -7.08 2.89 -18.66
C LYS A 128 -7.17 2.06 -17.39
N ASN A 129 -6.09 2.05 -16.62
CA ASN A 129 -6.08 1.41 -15.30
C ASN A 129 -6.76 2.32 -14.26
N ILE A 130 -7.71 1.76 -13.54
CA ILE A 130 -8.46 2.44 -12.48
C ILE A 130 -8.20 1.71 -11.17
N PRO A 131 -7.72 2.39 -10.12
CA PRO A 131 -7.54 1.77 -8.82
C PRO A 131 -8.88 1.33 -8.24
N ILE A 132 -8.96 0.05 -7.88
CA ILE A 132 -10.15 -0.56 -7.27
C ILE A 132 -9.93 -0.95 -5.81
N SER A 133 -8.73 -0.72 -5.29
CA SER A 133 -8.22 -1.29 -4.05
C SER A 133 -7.71 -0.25 -3.05
N GLY A 134 -8.02 1.02 -3.22
CA GLY A 134 -7.64 2.07 -2.26
C GLY A 134 -8.82 2.59 -1.46
N GLY A 135 -8.63 2.85 -0.17
CA GLY A 135 -9.68 3.40 0.70
C GLY A 135 -10.26 4.72 0.19
N GLY A 136 -9.44 5.56 -0.45
CA GLY A 136 -9.89 6.78 -1.14
C GLY A 136 -10.90 6.49 -2.25
N TYR A 137 -10.64 5.49 -3.08
CA TYR A 137 -11.54 5.06 -4.17
C TYR A 137 -12.80 4.41 -3.64
N LEU A 138 -12.68 3.56 -2.60
CA LEU A 138 -13.83 2.98 -1.90
C LEU A 138 -14.76 4.05 -1.30
N ARG A 139 -14.23 5.23 -0.93
CA ARG A 139 -15.02 6.33 -0.36
C ARG A 139 -15.73 7.19 -1.40
N ILE A 140 -15.01 7.50 -2.48
CA ILE A 140 -15.40 8.56 -3.43
C ILE A 140 -16.33 8.00 -4.50
N PHE A 141 -16.03 6.82 -5.04
CA PHE A 141 -16.85 6.23 -6.10
C PHE A 141 -18.18 5.64 -5.58
N PRO A 142 -19.25 5.64 -6.39
CA PRO A 142 -20.47 4.92 -6.06
C PRO A 142 -20.17 3.43 -5.82
N TRP A 143 -20.60 2.92 -4.67
CA TRP A 143 -20.26 1.55 -4.26
C TRP A 143 -20.67 0.47 -5.28
N VAL A 144 -21.84 0.66 -5.92
CA VAL A 144 -22.31 -0.29 -6.95
C VAL A 144 -21.33 -0.41 -8.10
N ILE A 145 -20.73 0.71 -8.55
CA ILE A 145 -19.75 0.72 -9.63
C ILE A 145 -18.46 0.02 -9.16
N THR A 146 -17.92 0.44 -8.00
CA THR A 146 -16.70 -0.14 -7.44
C THR A 146 -16.87 -1.65 -7.22
N LYS A 147 -18.00 -2.08 -6.65
CA LYS A 147 -18.30 -3.49 -6.41
C LYS A 147 -18.34 -4.31 -7.72
N ASN A 148 -18.92 -3.76 -8.78
CA ASN A 148 -18.97 -4.46 -10.07
C ASN A 148 -17.60 -4.56 -10.72
N LEU A 149 -16.75 -3.53 -10.59
CA LEU A 149 -15.36 -3.58 -11.06
C LEU A 149 -14.55 -4.62 -10.31
N ILE A 150 -14.67 -4.66 -8.98
CA ILE A 150 -14.03 -5.68 -8.15
C ILE A 150 -14.53 -7.07 -8.55
N LYS A 151 -15.85 -7.28 -8.71
CA LYS A 151 -16.38 -8.55 -9.17
C LYS A 151 -15.84 -9.00 -10.52
N SER A 152 -15.65 -8.07 -11.45
CA SER A 152 -15.03 -8.38 -12.73
C SER A 152 -13.58 -8.81 -12.56
N TYR A 153 -12.82 -8.07 -11.75
CA TYR A 153 -11.43 -8.37 -11.43
C TYR A 153 -11.26 -9.76 -10.79
N LEU A 154 -12.08 -10.09 -9.78
CA LEU A 154 -12.00 -11.36 -9.04
C LEU A 154 -12.34 -12.62 -9.86
N LYS A 155 -12.84 -12.48 -11.08
CA LYS A 155 -13.10 -13.62 -11.99
C LYS A 155 -11.85 -14.08 -12.73
N ASP A 156 -10.95 -13.14 -12.97
CA ASP A 156 -9.81 -13.33 -13.85
C ASP A 156 -8.47 -13.30 -13.12
N GLU A 157 -8.46 -12.85 -11.84
CA GLU A 157 -7.26 -12.58 -11.09
C GLU A 157 -7.25 -13.28 -9.72
N ASP A 158 -6.12 -13.82 -9.33
CA ASP A 158 -5.97 -14.63 -8.11
C ASP A 158 -5.62 -13.82 -6.86
N ILE A 159 -5.07 -12.61 -7.03
CA ILE A 159 -4.58 -11.78 -5.92
C ILE A 159 -5.30 -10.44 -5.92
N TYR A 160 -5.79 -10.03 -4.74
CA TYR A 160 -6.37 -8.72 -4.52
C TYR A 160 -5.68 -8.01 -3.35
N ILE A 161 -4.95 -6.92 -3.63
CA ILE A 161 -4.20 -6.13 -2.66
C ILE A 161 -4.92 -4.81 -2.40
N LEU A 162 -5.47 -4.67 -1.20
CA LEU A 162 -6.15 -3.45 -0.72
C LEU A 162 -5.23 -2.64 0.18
N TYR A 163 -5.27 -1.31 0.06
CA TYR A 163 -4.68 -0.42 1.05
C TYR A 163 -5.71 0.57 1.60
N ILE A 164 -5.62 0.86 2.87
CA ILE A 164 -6.45 1.84 3.58
C ILE A 164 -5.60 2.61 4.60
N HIS A 165 -6.02 3.82 4.90
CA HIS A 165 -5.39 4.60 5.96
C HIS A 165 -6.26 4.60 7.22
N PRO A 166 -5.68 4.59 8.43
CA PRO A 166 -6.46 4.60 9.68
C PRO A 166 -7.47 5.74 9.78
N PHE A 167 -7.14 6.93 9.24
CA PHE A 167 -8.06 8.07 9.27
C PHE A 167 -9.35 7.84 8.45
N GLU A 168 -9.31 6.93 7.47
CA GLU A 168 -10.47 6.60 6.63
C GLU A 168 -11.54 5.81 7.40
N LEU A 169 -11.11 5.02 8.36
CA LEU A 169 -12.00 4.27 9.28
C LEU A 169 -12.43 5.09 10.49
N SER A 170 -11.66 6.12 10.84
CA SER A 170 -11.94 6.95 12.00
C SER A 170 -13.17 7.84 11.78
N GLN A 171 -14.06 7.89 12.77
CA GLN A 171 -15.19 8.83 12.81
C GLN A 171 -14.82 10.19 13.42
N TYR A 172 -13.64 10.31 14.01
CA TYR A 172 -13.19 11.58 14.60
C TYR A 172 -13.03 12.66 13.54
N LYS A 173 -13.27 13.90 13.95
CA LYS A 173 -13.05 15.07 13.10
C LYS A 173 -11.56 15.12 12.71
N LEU A 174 -11.30 15.26 11.41
CA LEU A 174 -9.93 15.48 10.95
C LEU A 174 -9.40 16.81 11.46
N PRO A 175 -8.11 16.92 11.75
CA PRO A 175 -7.48 18.20 12.03
C PRO A 175 -7.69 19.16 10.86
N ASN A 176 -7.61 20.45 11.13
CA ASN A 176 -7.68 21.45 10.07
C ASN A 176 -6.47 21.27 9.15
N LEU A 177 -6.73 21.11 7.87
CA LEU A 177 -5.68 21.08 6.87
C LEU A 177 -5.08 22.49 6.70
N PRO A 178 -3.82 22.59 6.29
CA PRO A 178 -3.20 23.90 5.99
C PRO A 178 -4.08 24.73 5.04
N SER A 179 -4.07 26.05 5.21
CA SER A 179 -4.85 26.97 4.37
C SER A 179 -4.48 26.91 2.89
N SER A 180 -3.25 26.46 2.59
CA SER A 180 -2.77 26.21 1.23
C SER A 180 -3.35 24.95 0.58
N THR A 181 -4.09 24.11 1.33
CA THR A 181 -4.65 22.86 0.79
C THR A 181 -5.79 23.16 -0.18
N SER A 182 -5.71 22.57 -1.39
CA SER A 182 -6.76 22.74 -2.40
C SER A 182 -8.13 22.26 -1.91
N HIS A 183 -9.20 22.88 -2.38
CA HIS A 183 -10.58 22.47 -2.07
C HIS A 183 -10.84 21.01 -2.43
N LEU A 184 -10.27 20.54 -3.55
CA LEU A 184 -10.42 19.16 -4.01
C LEU A 184 -9.73 18.18 -3.02
N THR A 185 -8.54 18.49 -2.56
CA THR A 185 -7.84 17.68 -1.55
C THR A 185 -8.62 17.63 -0.23
N ASN A 186 -9.12 18.79 0.21
CA ASN A 186 -9.94 18.87 1.43
C ASN A 186 -11.23 18.04 1.30
N PHE A 187 -11.92 18.12 0.15
CA PHE A 187 -13.06 17.27 -0.15
C PHE A 187 -12.68 15.77 -0.12
N ARG A 188 -11.61 15.38 -0.83
CA ARG A 188 -11.14 13.98 -0.88
C ARG A 188 -10.80 13.43 0.50
N CYS A 189 -10.22 14.24 1.40
CA CYS A 189 -9.92 13.80 2.77
C CYS A 189 -11.17 13.55 3.61
N LYS A 190 -12.23 14.31 3.41
CA LYS A 190 -13.43 14.31 4.28
C LYS A 190 -14.57 13.43 3.76
N TYR A 191 -14.73 13.38 2.43
CA TYR A 191 -15.90 12.74 1.82
C TYR A 191 -15.92 11.22 2.04
N GLY A 192 -17.10 10.68 2.34
CA GLY A 192 -17.39 9.25 2.34
C GLY A 192 -16.86 8.44 3.51
N ARG A 193 -16.10 9.01 4.45
CA ARG A 193 -15.47 8.29 5.58
C ARG A 193 -16.46 7.46 6.40
N LYS A 194 -17.66 7.98 6.67
CA LYS A 194 -18.68 7.27 7.44
C LYS A 194 -19.13 5.93 6.81
N LYS A 195 -18.90 5.75 5.51
CA LYS A 195 -19.32 4.55 4.76
C LYS A 195 -18.19 3.53 4.56
N VAL A 196 -16.95 3.86 4.93
CA VAL A 196 -15.79 3.00 4.64
C VAL A 196 -15.88 1.66 5.35
N ALA A 197 -16.19 1.67 6.65
CA ALA A 197 -16.29 0.44 7.44
C ALA A 197 -17.34 -0.53 6.87
N GLU A 198 -18.52 -0.03 6.49
CA GLU A 198 -19.57 -0.85 5.86
C GLU A 198 -19.14 -1.38 4.49
N ARG A 199 -18.43 -0.56 3.70
CA ARG A 199 -17.94 -0.96 2.37
C ARG A 199 -16.83 -2.00 2.48
N ILE A 200 -15.93 -1.87 3.45
CA ILE A 200 -14.90 -2.87 3.73
C ILE A 200 -15.54 -4.19 4.17
N LYS A 201 -16.54 -4.16 5.07
CA LYS A 201 -17.28 -5.36 5.41
C LYS A 201 -17.90 -6.01 4.18
N SER A 202 -18.60 -5.22 3.35
CA SER A 202 -19.19 -5.73 2.11
C SER A 202 -18.14 -6.24 1.11
N LEU A 203 -16.93 -5.71 1.12
CA LEU A 203 -15.82 -6.19 0.32
C LEU A 203 -15.28 -7.52 0.86
N ILE A 204 -15.13 -7.66 2.17
CA ILE A 204 -14.71 -8.91 2.82
C ILE A 204 -15.71 -10.02 2.48
N ASP A 205 -17.01 -9.77 2.65
CA ASP A 205 -18.08 -10.71 2.30
C ASP A 205 -18.02 -11.09 0.80
N LEU A 206 -17.72 -10.11 -0.07
CA LEU A 206 -17.55 -10.34 -1.50
C LEU A 206 -16.34 -11.22 -1.79
N LEU A 207 -15.16 -10.96 -1.20
CA LEU A 207 -13.94 -11.75 -1.37
C LEU A 207 -14.16 -13.20 -0.97
N HIS A 208 -14.76 -13.44 0.20
CA HIS A 208 -15.13 -14.79 0.65
C HIS A 208 -16.09 -15.50 -0.32
N SER A 209 -17.01 -14.76 -0.97
CA SER A 209 -17.93 -15.35 -1.96
C SER A 209 -17.26 -15.74 -3.29
N TYR A 210 -16.00 -15.39 -3.46
CA TYR A 210 -15.12 -15.80 -4.57
C TYR A 210 -13.96 -16.68 -4.10
N ASP A 211 -14.08 -17.29 -2.89
CA ASP A 211 -13.11 -18.21 -2.29
C ASP A 211 -11.72 -17.59 -2.03
N TYR A 212 -11.65 -16.25 -1.86
CA TYR A 212 -10.41 -15.58 -1.47
C TYR A 212 -10.15 -15.75 0.03
N GLU A 213 -8.92 -16.10 0.35
CA GLU A 213 -8.39 -16.16 1.70
C GLU A 213 -7.52 -14.93 2.01
N PHE A 214 -7.49 -14.53 3.30
CA PHE A 214 -6.64 -13.43 3.75
C PHE A 214 -5.31 -13.98 4.23
N THR A 215 -4.23 -13.38 3.76
CA THR A 215 -2.86 -13.76 4.14
C THR A 215 -1.99 -12.53 4.37
N THR A 216 -0.74 -12.73 4.76
CA THR A 216 0.27 -11.68 4.89
C THR A 216 1.19 -11.68 3.66
N PHE A 217 1.95 -10.60 3.44
CA PHE A 217 2.95 -10.54 2.37
C PHE A 217 4.15 -11.46 2.62
N SER A 218 4.39 -11.83 3.88
CA SER A 218 5.49 -12.71 4.29
C SER A 218 5.10 -14.17 4.43
N ALA A 219 3.88 -14.54 4.02
CA ALA A 219 3.37 -15.91 4.08
C ALA A 219 3.83 -16.77 2.90
#